data_d1a5b74f4b9034ce56f90ecd2c64b9a7
#
_entry.id   d1a5b74f4b9034ce56f90ecd2c64b9a7
#
_cell.length_a   1.000
_cell.length_b   1.000
_cell.length_c   1.000
_cell.angle_alpha   90.00
_cell.angle_beta   90.00
_cell.angle_gamma   90.00
#
_symmetry.space_group_name_H-M   'P 1'
#
loop_
_entity.id
_entity.type
_entity.pdbx_description
1 polymer ?
#
loop_
_entity_poly.entity_id
_entity_poly.type
_entity_poly.pdbx_seq_one_letter_code
_entity_poly.pdbx_strand_id
1 'polypeptide(L)'
;MRISWLSILLWFSTSAFANHQNITLVLAAQNDNGHAYYHELLARALADQGISLVVETPYTHLPQKRVVKMVENNQLSLTWLLETPERNKKFVHVDVPLTNGLIGQRILLIPPSLQSRLDKVSNLNEFRQTRLVAGLGEGWLDIAVWRSNHLPFYIQNGEWRGLYKKLSVSGTVNYFPRGVTEIYQESILNPHLAIEQHLLFQYQRDFKFYLSPQAAQYQALLEQALKAAQESGLMRELTEKYWGESLSLLRLDQRQVIELQVPVEDK
;
A
#
# COMPACT_ATOMS: atom_id res chain seq x y z
N MET A 1 15.18 -22.61 77.71
CA MET A 1 14.05 -22.01 76.98
C MET A 1 14.61 -21.27 75.78
N ARG A 2 14.46 -21.86 74.55
CA ARG A 2 14.89 -21.23 73.31
C ARG A 2 13.66 -20.78 72.54
N ILE A 3 13.53 -19.46 72.39
CA ILE A 3 12.43 -18.84 71.62
C ILE A 3 12.89 -18.72 70.19
N SER A 4 12.21 -19.45 69.27
CA SER A 4 12.46 -19.43 67.82
C SER A 4 11.59 -18.30 67.21
N TRP A 5 12.22 -17.33 66.60
CA TRP A 5 11.54 -16.28 65.83
C TRP A 5 11.32 -16.76 64.41
N LEU A 6 10.04 -16.97 64.04
CA LEU A 6 9.63 -17.23 62.67
C LEU A 6 9.41 -15.91 61.93
N SER A 7 10.32 -15.60 61.00
CA SER A 7 10.16 -14.45 60.13
C SER A 7 9.21 -14.78 58.98
N ILE A 8 8.01 -14.23 58.96
CA ILE A 8 7.08 -14.34 57.83
C ILE A 8 7.46 -13.27 56.79
N LEU A 9 8.03 -13.71 55.65
CA LEU A 9 8.22 -12.88 54.47
C LEU A 9 6.88 -12.74 53.71
N LEU A 10 6.23 -11.57 53.86
CA LEU A 10 5.11 -11.18 53.00
C LEU A 10 5.59 -10.79 51.63
N TRP A 11 5.34 -11.64 50.61
CA TRP A 11 5.49 -11.30 49.20
C TRP A 11 4.35 -10.38 48.79
N PHE A 12 4.64 -9.09 48.62
CA PHE A 12 3.73 -8.17 47.94
C PHE A 12 3.84 -8.39 46.44
N SER A 13 2.89 -9.11 45.87
CA SER A 13 2.69 -9.16 44.41
C SER A 13 2.14 -7.81 43.96
N THR A 14 3.00 -6.94 43.45
CA THR A 14 2.57 -5.74 42.74
C THR A 14 1.96 -6.18 41.41
N SER A 15 0.63 -6.27 41.36
CA SER A 15 -0.10 -6.36 40.11
C SER A 15 0.14 -5.06 39.33
N ALA A 16 1.05 -5.09 38.36
CA ALA A 16 1.17 -3.99 37.39
C ALA A 16 -0.13 -3.97 36.58
N PHE A 17 -1.01 -3.04 36.91
CA PHE A 17 -2.11 -2.68 36.01
C PHE A 17 -1.48 -2.16 34.73
N ALA A 18 -1.47 -2.97 33.68
CA ALA A 18 -1.15 -2.50 32.34
C ALA A 18 -2.13 -1.37 32.01
N ASN A 19 -1.65 -0.15 31.98
CA ASN A 19 -2.44 1.00 31.58
C ASN A 19 -2.70 0.84 30.07
N HIS A 20 -3.84 0.25 29.70
CA HIS A 20 -4.23 0.07 28.31
C HIS A 20 -4.51 1.45 27.74
N GLN A 21 -3.54 1.97 27.01
CA GLN A 21 -3.71 3.21 26.26
C GLN A 21 -4.64 2.92 25.08
N ASN A 22 -5.75 3.67 25.00
CA ASN A 22 -6.66 3.59 23.86
C ASN A 22 -6.39 4.76 22.93
N ILE A 23 -6.28 4.50 21.64
CA ILE A 23 -6.21 5.52 20.60
C ILE A 23 -7.32 5.31 19.58
N THR A 24 -7.83 6.40 19.05
CA THR A 24 -8.83 6.37 17.96
C THR A 24 -8.23 7.02 16.73
N LEU A 25 -8.33 6.33 15.58
CA LEU A 25 -7.92 6.84 14.29
C LEU A 25 -9.09 6.83 13.31
N VAL A 26 -9.31 7.95 12.63
CA VAL A 26 -10.30 8.06 11.55
C VAL A 26 -9.60 7.76 10.23
N LEU A 27 -10.01 6.71 9.53
CA LEU A 27 -9.38 6.22 8.30
C LEU A 27 -10.39 6.16 7.17
N ALA A 28 -9.91 6.24 5.93
CA ALA A 28 -10.73 5.94 4.76
C ALA A 28 -10.84 4.41 4.58
N ALA A 29 -12.00 3.95 4.09
CA ALA A 29 -12.23 2.56 3.73
C ALA A 29 -12.55 2.39 2.25
N GLN A 30 -12.47 1.14 1.75
CA GLN A 30 -12.90 0.75 0.42
C GLN A 30 -13.94 -0.37 0.55
N ASN A 31 -15.00 -0.35 -0.28
CA ASN A 31 -16.03 -1.39 -0.26
C ASN A 31 -15.53 -2.75 -0.77
N ASP A 32 -14.41 -2.75 -1.49
CA ASP A 32 -13.73 -3.94 -2.00
C ASP A 32 -12.69 -4.53 -1.02
N ASN A 33 -12.70 -4.08 0.24
CA ASN A 33 -11.72 -4.43 1.28
C ASN A 33 -10.25 -4.14 0.94
N GLY A 34 -9.96 -3.37 -0.10
CA GLY A 34 -8.59 -3.03 -0.50
C GLY A 34 -7.76 -2.31 0.57
N HIS A 35 -8.42 -1.83 1.63
CA HIS A 35 -7.76 -1.18 2.77
C HIS A 35 -7.58 -2.09 4.01
N ALA A 36 -8.16 -3.29 4.02
CA ALA A 36 -8.23 -4.14 5.20
C ALA A 36 -6.85 -4.53 5.76
N TYR A 37 -5.88 -4.82 4.90
CA TYR A 37 -4.50 -5.09 5.31
C TYR A 37 -3.93 -3.97 6.19
N TYR A 38 -4.04 -2.72 5.77
CA TYR A 38 -3.45 -1.56 6.47
C TYR A 38 -4.14 -1.30 7.81
N HIS A 39 -5.46 -1.50 7.87
CA HIS A 39 -6.22 -1.37 9.10
C HIS A 39 -5.85 -2.46 10.11
N GLU A 40 -5.74 -3.72 9.67
CA GLU A 40 -5.35 -4.84 10.54
C GLU A 40 -3.89 -4.73 10.97
N LEU A 41 -2.99 -4.30 10.08
CA LEU A 41 -1.59 -4.07 10.42
C LEU A 41 -1.46 -3.05 11.55
N LEU A 42 -2.13 -1.90 11.45
CA LEU A 42 -2.14 -0.89 12.51
C LEU A 42 -2.69 -1.46 13.83
N ALA A 43 -3.83 -2.14 13.76
CA ALA A 43 -4.50 -2.65 14.96
C ALA A 43 -3.64 -3.71 15.68
N ARG A 44 -3.06 -4.65 14.93
CA ARG A 44 -2.25 -5.73 15.53
C ARG A 44 -0.89 -5.22 16.00
N ALA A 45 -0.22 -4.37 15.21
CA ALA A 45 1.07 -3.79 15.60
C ALA A 45 0.96 -2.98 16.90
N LEU A 46 -0.13 -2.23 17.09
CA LEU A 46 -0.37 -1.49 18.32
C LEU A 46 -0.79 -2.40 19.47
N ALA A 47 -1.61 -3.43 19.21
CA ALA A 47 -2.00 -4.40 20.22
C ALA A 47 -0.79 -5.15 20.80
N ASP A 48 0.21 -5.46 20.00
CA ASP A 48 1.48 -6.08 20.42
C ASP A 48 2.31 -5.14 21.33
N GLN A 49 2.02 -3.82 21.30
CA GLN A 49 2.58 -2.82 22.22
C GLN A 49 1.66 -2.54 23.43
N GLY A 50 0.60 -3.32 23.63
CA GLY A 50 -0.37 -3.13 24.71
C GLY A 50 -1.34 -1.95 24.50
N ILE A 51 -1.48 -1.48 23.26
CA ILE A 51 -2.33 -0.33 22.90
C ILE A 51 -3.55 -0.82 22.12
N SER A 52 -4.73 -0.42 22.56
CA SER A 52 -5.99 -0.69 21.86
C SER A 52 -6.27 0.39 20.82
N LEU A 53 -6.43 -0.01 19.55
CA LEU A 53 -6.80 0.88 18.46
C LEU A 53 -8.28 0.74 18.12
N VAL A 54 -9.00 1.88 18.15
CA VAL A 54 -10.33 2.02 17.56
C VAL A 54 -10.18 2.66 16.19
N VAL A 55 -10.61 1.96 15.13
CA VAL A 55 -10.63 2.48 13.76
C VAL A 55 -12.05 2.92 13.42
N GLU A 56 -12.22 4.19 13.11
CA GLU A 56 -13.46 4.76 12.58
C GLU A 56 -13.32 4.95 11.07
N THR A 57 -14.30 4.47 10.29
CA THR A 57 -14.29 4.55 8.82
C THR A 57 -15.55 5.21 8.27
N PRO A 58 -15.78 6.50 8.58
CA PRO A 58 -17.00 7.20 8.14
C PRO A 58 -17.02 7.51 6.64
N TYR A 59 -15.90 7.31 5.95
CA TYR A 59 -15.74 7.67 4.54
C TYR A 59 -15.28 6.46 3.71
N THR A 60 -15.96 6.21 2.61
CA THR A 60 -15.66 5.11 1.69
C THR A 60 -15.51 5.61 0.24
N HIS A 61 -14.72 4.88 -0.55
CA HIS A 61 -14.52 5.14 -1.98
C HIS A 61 -14.10 6.57 -2.34
N LEU A 62 -13.15 7.12 -1.61
CA LEU A 62 -12.64 8.46 -1.89
C LEU A 62 -11.49 8.41 -2.90
N PRO A 63 -11.47 9.30 -3.91
CA PRO A 63 -10.29 9.52 -4.75
C PRO A 63 -9.08 9.96 -3.91
N GLN A 64 -7.88 9.48 -4.26
CA GLN A 64 -6.65 9.73 -3.48
C GLN A 64 -6.43 11.22 -3.19
N LYS A 65 -6.64 12.09 -4.18
CA LYS A 65 -6.49 13.54 -4.02
C LYS A 65 -7.38 14.10 -2.90
N ARG A 66 -8.62 13.59 -2.78
CA ARG A 66 -9.53 13.97 -1.70
C ARG A 66 -9.06 13.43 -0.34
N VAL A 67 -8.61 12.18 -0.29
CA VAL A 67 -8.05 11.58 0.94
C VAL A 67 -6.88 12.41 1.46
N VAL A 68 -5.93 12.77 0.58
CA VAL A 68 -4.78 13.63 0.94
C VAL A 68 -5.26 14.95 1.55
N LYS A 69 -6.25 15.60 0.92
CA LYS A 69 -6.81 16.87 1.43
C LYS A 69 -7.50 16.72 2.78
N MET A 70 -8.16 15.60 3.01
CA MET A 70 -8.82 15.30 4.29
C MET A 70 -7.80 15.04 5.41
N VAL A 71 -6.66 14.42 5.12
CA VAL A 71 -5.54 14.28 6.07
C VAL A 71 -4.94 15.65 6.40
N GLU A 72 -4.71 16.51 5.42
CA GLU A 72 -4.24 17.88 5.64
C GLU A 72 -5.15 18.67 6.60
N ASN A 73 -6.45 18.44 6.54
CA ASN A 73 -7.46 19.16 7.31
C ASN A 73 -7.94 18.42 8.57
N ASN A 74 -7.22 17.38 9.04
CA ASN A 74 -7.57 16.56 10.20
C ASN A 74 -8.94 15.85 10.13
N GLN A 75 -9.50 15.66 8.94
CA GLN A 75 -10.72 14.89 8.73
C GLN A 75 -10.45 13.38 8.67
N LEU A 76 -9.22 13.01 8.32
CA LEU A 76 -8.65 11.68 8.46
C LEU A 76 -7.39 11.77 9.31
N SER A 77 -7.13 10.77 10.13
CA SER A 77 -5.95 10.73 11.00
C SER A 77 -4.68 10.46 10.21
N LEU A 78 -4.75 9.56 9.24
CA LEU A 78 -3.64 9.21 8.36
C LEU A 78 -4.13 8.59 7.05
N THR A 79 -3.20 8.44 6.13
CA THR A 79 -3.34 7.64 4.91
C THR A 79 -2.01 7.01 4.54
N TRP A 80 -2.01 6.05 3.61
CA TRP A 80 -0.80 5.46 3.04
C TRP A 80 -0.69 5.86 1.57
N LEU A 81 0.51 6.27 1.20
CA LEU A 81 0.86 6.72 -0.14
C LEU A 81 2.24 6.20 -0.49
N LEU A 82 2.50 6.00 -1.78
CA LEU A 82 3.86 5.77 -2.26
C LEU A 82 4.76 6.93 -1.83
N GLU A 83 5.91 6.57 -1.28
CA GLU A 83 6.86 7.55 -0.77
C GLU A 83 7.37 8.48 -1.88
N THR A 84 7.37 9.78 -1.57
CA THR A 84 8.07 10.80 -2.35
C THR A 84 8.71 11.84 -1.43
N PRO A 85 9.83 12.46 -1.83
CA PRO A 85 10.46 13.53 -1.06
C PRO A 85 9.51 14.71 -0.77
N GLU A 86 8.64 15.07 -1.73
CA GLU A 86 7.64 16.13 -1.52
C GLU A 86 6.63 15.77 -0.43
N ARG A 87 6.15 14.52 -0.42
CA ARG A 87 5.23 14.04 0.61
C ARG A 87 5.92 14.00 1.97
N ASN A 88 7.19 13.56 2.01
CA ASN A 88 7.99 13.51 3.23
C ASN A 88 8.28 14.90 3.81
N LYS A 89 8.41 15.93 2.95
CA LYS A 89 8.53 17.34 3.38
C LYS A 89 7.20 17.92 3.86
N LYS A 90 6.10 17.48 3.25
CA LYS A 90 4.77 18.06 3.50
C LYS A 90 4.07 17.49 4.72
N PHE A 91 4.27 16.21 5.00
CA PHE A 91 3.58 15.49 6.06
C PHE A 91 4.55 14.90 7.06
N VAL A 92 4.15 14.82 8.31
CA VAL A 92 4.73 13.88 9.25
C VAL A 92 4.43 12.47 8.74
N HIS A 93 5.43 11.60 8.66
CA HIS A 93 5.27 10.25 8.17
C HIS A 93 5.97 9.23 9.07
N VAL A 94 5.54 7.98 8.99
CA VAL A 94 6.16 6.86 9.67
C VAL A 94 7.17 6.22 8.72
N ASP A 95 8.45 6.18 9.12
CA ASP A 95 9.54 5.71 8.27
C ASP A 95 9.70 4.18 8.31
N VAL A 96 8.63 3.48 7.94
CA VAL A 96 8.57 2.03 7.81
C VAL A 96 7.86 1.67 6.51
N PRO A 97 8.47 0.84 5.64
CA PRO A 97 7.81 0.34 4.44
C PRO A 97 6.66 -0.62 4.83
N LEU A 98 5.50 -0.45 4.20
CA LEU A 98 4.28 -1.18 4.61
C LEU A 98 4.06 -2.48 3.84
N THR A 99 4.70 -2.67 2.67
CA THR A 99 4.45 -3.81 1.79
C THR A 99 5.73 -4.56 1.38
N ASN A 100 6.89 -4.24 1.97
CA ASN A 100 8.20 -4.80 1.61
C ASN A 100 8.48 -4.73 0.09
N GLY A 101 8.13 -3.62 -0.54
CA GLY A 101 8.35 -3.36 -1.97
C GLY A 101 7.30 -3.95 -2.92
N LEU A 102 6.34 -4.75 -2.44
CA LEU A 102 5.32 -5.35 -3.31
C LEU A 102 4.51 -4.31 -4.09
N ILE A 103 4.22 -3.17 -3.48
CA ILE A 103 3.47 -2.11 -4.18
C ILE A 103 4.29 -1.43 -5.28
N GLY A 104 5.60 -1.54 -5.28
CA GLY A 104 6.47 -1.10 -6.37
C GLY A 104 6.47 -2.04 -7.58
N GLN A 105 5.86 -3.21 -7.46
CA GLN A 105 5.70 -4.19 -8.52
C GLN A 105 4.35 -4.00 -9.22
N ARG A 106 4.39 -3.84 -10.55
CA ARG A 106 3.21 -3.56 -11.38
C ARG A 106 3.02 -4.64 -12.44
N ILE A 107 1.81 -5.15 -12.53
CA ILE A 107 1.33 -6.00 -13.62
C ILE A 107 0.23 -5.23 -14.35
N LEU A 108 -0.04 -5.61 -15.60
CA LEU A 108 -0.98 -4.87 -16.44
C LEU A 108 -2.34 -5.57 -16.50
N LEU A 109 -3.42 -4.84 -16.28
CA LEU A 109 -4.74 -5.21 -16.78
C LEU A 109 -4.86 -4.76 -18.23
N ILE A 110 -5.29 -5.67 -19.10
CA ILE A 110 -5.34 -5.46 -20.55
C ILE A 110 -6.63 -6.02 -21.15
N PRO A 111 -7.09 -5.51 -22.30
CA PRO A 111 -7.96 -6.28 -23.17
C PRO A 111 -7.27 -7.60 -23.56
N PRO A 112 -7.96 -8.78 -23.48
CA PRO A 112 -7.30 -10.09 -23.68
C PRO A 112 -6.54 -10.22 -24.99
N SER A 113 -6.99 -9.58 -26.05
CA SER A 113 -6.36 -9.62 -27.39
C SER A 113 -5.01 -8.88 -27.47
N LEU A 114 -4.58 -8.14 -26.44
CA LEU A 114 -3.24 -7.54 -26.39
C LEU A 114 -2.15 -8.52 -25.95
N GLN A 115 -2.49 -9.65 -25.33
CA GLN A 115 -1.51 -10.58 -24.76
C GLN A 115 -0.44 -10.99 -25.79
N SER A 116 -0.85 -11.46 -26.96
CA SER A 116 0.09 -11.94 -28.00
C SER A 116 1.08 -10.88 -28.49
N ARG A 117 0.75 -9.61 -28.34
CA ARG A 117 1.65 -8.49 -28.65
C ARG A 117 2.65 -8.26 -27.50
N LEU A 118 2.22 -8.43 -26.25
CA LEU A 118 3.06 -8.24 -25.08
C LEU A 118 3.99 -9.43 -24.82
N ASP A 119 3.63 -10.63 -25.21
CA ASP A 119 4.48 -11.83 -25.14
C ASP A 119 5.83 -11.69 -25.87
N LYS A 120 5.92 -10.73 -26.80
CA LYS A 120 7.13 -10.47 -27.59
C LYS A 120 8.05 -9.42 -26.98
N VAL A 121 7.64 -8.82 -25.88
CA VAL A 121 8.37 -7.73 -25.22
C VAL A 121 9.32 -8.31 -24.18
N SER A 122 10.61 -8.02 -24.31
CA SER A 122 11.65 -8.51 -23.39
C SER A 122 12.33 -7.41 -22.59
N ASN A 123 12.12 -6.14 -22.96
CA ASN A 123 12.77 -5.01 -22.30
C ASN A 123 11.97 -3.71 -22.47
N LEU A 124 12.39 -2.67 -21.74
CA LEU A 124 11.72 -1.37 -21.74
C LEU A 124 11.69 -0.70 -23.13
N ASN A 125 12.75 -0.85 -23.94
CA ASN A 125 12.78 -0.24 -25.27
C ASN A 125 11.77 -0.88 -26.22
N GLU A 126 11.65 -2.19 -26.20
CA GLU A 126 10.63 -2.92 -26.96
C GLU A 126 9.22 -2.55 -26.47
N PHE A 127 9.03 -2.41 -25.15
CA PHE A 127 7.76 -1.96 -24.61
C PHE A 127 7.40 -0.55 -25.11
N ARG A 128 8.36 0.40 -25.11
CA ARG A 128 8.16 1.74 -25.68
C ARG A 128 7.76 1.72 -27.15
N GLN A 129 8.34 0.81 -27.95
CA GLN A 129 8.00 0.66 -29.36
C GLN A 129 6.56 0.21 -29.59
N THR A 130 5.91 -0.41 -28.60
CA THR A 130 4.49 -0.75 -28.69
C THR A 130 3.60 0.49 -28.75
N ARG A 131 4.05 1.64 -28.25
CA ARG A 131 3.28 2.89 -28.13
C ARG A 131 1.95 2.74 -27.39
N LEU A 132 1.81 1.70 -26.59
CA LEU A 132 0.62 1.48 -25.77
C LEU A 132 0.54 2.56 -24.69
N VAL A 133 -0.68 3.01 -24.41
CA VAL A 133 -0.97 4.10 -23.48
C VAL A 133 -1.51 3.53 -22.17
N ALA A 134 -0.84 3.83 -21.05
CA ALA A 134 -1.30 3.50 -19.72
C ALA A 134 -2.49 4.36 -19.30
N GLY A 135 -3.42 3.80 -18.53
CA GLY A 135 -4.35 4.59 -17.71
C GLY A 135 -3.78 4.77 -16.31
N LEU A 136 -3.73 6.00 -15.81
CA LEU A 136 -3.22 6.32 -14.46
C LEU A 136 -4.20 7.24 -13.73
N GLY A 137 -4.33 7.09 -12.42
CA GLY A 137 -5.15 7.97 -11.59
C GLY A 137 -4.46 9.29 -11.28
N GLU A 138 -5.23 10.38 -11.22
CA GLU A 138 -4.72 11.70 -10.85
C GLU A 138 -4.04 11.67 -9.47
N GLY A 139 -2.83 12.23 -9.39
CA GLY A 139 -2.04 12.31 -8.15
C GLY A 139 -1.23 11.05 -7.81
N TRP A 140 -1.26 10.02 -8.66
CA TRP A 140 -0.42 8.84 -8.45
C TRP A 140 1.04 9.11 -8.81
N LEU A 141 1.97 8.52 -8.05
CA LEU A 141 3.41 8.57 -8.34
C LEU A 141 3.72 7.93 -9.71
N ASP A 142 2.94 6.93 -10.10
CA ASP A 142 3.08 6.26 -11.40
C ASP A 142 3.13 7.23 -12.58
N ILE A 143 2.45 8.38 -12.50
CA ILE A 143 2.54 9.44 -13.53
C ILE A 143 3.98 9.92 -13.71
N ALA A 144 4.68 10.17 -12.62
CA ALA A 144 6.07 10.62 -12.65
C ALA A 144 7.01 9.49 -13.10
N VAL A 145 6.78 8.25 -12.65
CA VAL A 145 7.53 7.07 -13.06
C VAL A 145 7.36 6.82 -14.57
N TRP A 146 6.12 6.80 -15.09
CA TRP A 146 5.85 6.59 -16.52
C TRP A 146 6.49 7.67 -17.39
N ARG A 147 6.38 8.94 -16.94
CA ARG A 147 7.01 10.08 -17.63
C ARG A 147 8.54 9.94 -17.69
N SER A 148 9.20 9.62 -16.58
CA SER A 148 10.68 9.45 -16.52
C SER A 148 11.17 8.30 -17.38
N ASN A 149 10.32 7.32 -17.62
CA ASN A 149 10.61 6.18 -18.48
C ASN A 149 10.09 6.37 -19.93
N HIS A 150 9.67 7.57 -20.31
CA HIS A 150 9.16 7.89 -21.64
C HIS A 150 8.03 6.95 -22.12
N LEU A 151 7.17 6.54 -21.20
CA LEU A 151 6.00 5.71 -21.46
C LEU A 151 4.77 6.58 -21.64
N PRO A 152 3.96 6.39 -22.70
CA PRO A 152 2.73 7.15 -22.89
C PRO A 152 1.69 6.83 -21.81
N PHE A 153 0.95 7.83 -21.34
CA PHE A 153 -0.10 7.66 -20.36
C PHE A 153 -1.25 8.66 -20.53
N TYR A 154 -2.42 8.25 -20.05
CA TYR A 154 -3.63 9.04 -19.90
C TYR A 154 -3.90 9.21 -18.40
N ILE A 155 -4.25 10.42 -17.95
CA ILE A 155 -4.61 10.70 -16.56
C ILE A 155 -6.12 10.69 -16.42
N GLN A 156 -6.63 9.80 -15.57
CA GLN A 156 -8.02 9.77 -15.15
C GLN A 156 -8.21 10.69 -13.96
N ASN A 157 -8.93 11.77 -14.16
CA ASN A 157 -9.34 12.67 -13.10
C ASN A 157 -10.52 12.09 -12.30
N GLY A 158 -10.56 12.34 -11.00
CA GLY A 158 -11.63 11.88 -10.12
C GLY A 158 -11.58 10.37 -9.84
N GLU A 159 -12.70 9.66 -10.11
CA GLU A 159 -12.81 8.23 -9.85
C GLU A 159 -11.99 7.40 -10.86
N TRP A 160 -10.85 6.87 -10.39
CA TRP A 160 -9.91 6.15 -11.23
C TRP A 160 -10.45 4.80 -11.75
N ARG A 161 -11.44 4.20 -11.05
CA ARG A 161 -12.09 2.94 -11.50
C ARG A 161 -12.80 3.07 -12.84
N GLY A 162 -13.07 4.29 -13.28
CA GLY A 162 -13.52 4.57 -14.65
C GLY A 162 -12.57 4.07 -15.74
N LEU A 163 -11.28 3.83 -15.41
CA LEU A 163 -10.29 3.29 -16.34
C LEU A 163 -10.64 1.88 -16.83
N TYR A 164 -11.22 1.01 -16.00
CA TYR A 164 -11.58 -0.35 -16.40
C TYR A 164 -12.45 -0.39 -17.66
N LYS A 165 -13.38 0.56 -17.80
CA LYS A 165 -14.29 0.66 -18.96
C LYS A 165 -13.63 1.34 -20.18
N LYS A 166 -12.48 1.99 -20.01
CA LYS A 166 -11.77 2.69 -21.10
C LYS A 166 -10.72 1.85 -21.79
N LEU A 167 -10.33 0.71 -21.19
CA LEU A 167 -9.30 -0.14 -21.75
C LEU A 167 -9.76 -0.77 -23.07
N SER A 168 -9.05 -0.49 -24.14
CA SER A 168 -9.35 -0.98 -25.49
C SER A 168 -8.08 -1.07 -26.32
N VAL A 169 -8.01 -2.05 -27.22
CA VAL A 169 -6.86 -2.26 -28.13
C VAL A 169 -6.59 -1.05 -29.02
N SER A 170 -7.65 -0.46 -29.55
CA SER A 170 -7.58 0.69 -30.47
C SER A 170 -8.00 2.02 -29.85
N GLY A 171 -8.29 2.02 -28.55
CA GLY A 171 -8.73 3.23 -27.83
C GLY A 171 -7.57 4.08 -27.33
N THR A 172 -7.94 5.15 -26.62
CA THR A 172 -6.98 6.10 -26.01
C THR A 172 -6.18 5.48 -24.88
N VAL A 173 -6.73 4.48 -24.18
CA VAL A 173 -6.09 3.77 -23.06
C VAL A 173 -6.05 2.28 -23.40
N ASN A 174 -4.86 1.69 -23.34
CA ASN A 174 -4.66 0.32 -23.77
C ASN A 174 -4.42 -0.66 -22.62
N TYR A 175 -3.81 -0.20 -21.53
CA TYR A 175 -3.50 -1.01 -20.37
C TYR A 175 -3.60 -0.20 -19.07
N PHE A 176 -3.75 -0.91 -17.97
CA PHE A 176 -3.83 -0.31 -16.64
C PHE A 176 -2.82 -1.00 -15.71
N PRO A 177 -1.70 -0.35 -15.34
CA PRO A 177 -0.73 -0.91 -14.42
C PRO A 177 -1.30 -0.90 -12.99
N ARG A 178 -1.27 -2.08 -12.34
CA ARG A 178 -1.77 -2.24 -10.98
C ARG A 178 -0.71 -2.92 -10.10
N GLY A 179 -0.75 -2.62 -8.83
CA GLY A 179 0.08 -3.31 -7.83
C GLY A 179 -0.23 -4.80 -7.79
N VAL A 180 0.78 -5.64 -7.58
CA VAL A 180 0.59 -7.09 -7.48
C VAL A 180 -0.34 -7.49 -6.32
N THR A 181 -0.48 -6.63 -5.32
CA THR A 181 -1.40 -6.79 -4.19
C THR A 181 -2.85 -6.37 -4.50
N GLU A 182 -3.10 -5.77 -5.67
CA GLU A 182 -4.39 -5.19 -6.04
C GLU A 182 -5.01 -5.91 -7.25
N ILE A 183 -4.19 -6.22 -8.25
CA ILE A 183 -4.61 -6.60 -9.60
C ILE A 183 -5.51 -7.84 -9.66
N TYR A 184 -5.25 -8.85 -8.81
CA TYR A 184 -5.99 -10.11 -8.84
C TYR A 184 -7.47 -9.89 -8.49
N GLN A 185 -7.73 -9.21 -7.39
CA GLN A 185 -9.10 -8.90 -6.97
C GLN A 185 -9.82 -7.99 -7.97
N GLU A 186 -9.09 -7.03 -8.53
CA GLU A 186 -9.63 -6.13 -9.56
C GLU A 186 -9.99 -6.86 -10.86
N SER A 187 -9.21 -7.89 -11.24
CA SER A 187 -9.53 -8.70 -12.42
C SER A 187 -10.80 -9.52 -12.24
N ILE A 188 -11.07 -10.03 -11.05
CA ILE A 188 -12.32 -10.75 -10.73
C ILE A 188 -13.54 -9.82 -10.90
N LEU A 189 -13.41 -8.58 -10.45
CA LEU A 189 -14.46 -7.57 -10.57
C LEU A 189 -14.65 -7.04 -11.99
N ASN A 190 -13.66 -7.26 -12.88
CA ASN A 190 -13.65 -6.79 -14.26
C ASN A 190 -13.33 -7.93 -15.26
N PRO A 191 -14.20 -8.97 -15.37
CA PRO A 191 -13.90 -10.20 -16.11
C PRO A 191 -13.75 -10.03 -17.62
N HIS A 192 -14.04 -8.84 -18.16
CA HIS A 192 -13.77 -8.48 -19.55
C HIS A 192 -12.31 -8.09 -19.81
N LEU A 193 -11.50 -7.94 -18.76
CA LEU A 193 -10.07 -7.68 -18.81
C LEU A 193 -9.29 -8.93 -18.42
N ALA A 194 -8.05 -9.02 -18.90
CA ALA A 194 -7.11 -10.05 -18.51
C ALA A 194 -5.95 -9.47 -17.71
N ILE A 195 -5.41 -10.26 -16.80
CA ILE A 195 -4.09 -9.99 -16.21
C ILE A 195 -3.05 -10.39 -17.27
N GLU A 196 -2.23 -9.46 -17.68
CA GLU A 196 -1.11 -9.72 -18.58
C GLU A 196 -0.17 -10.77 -17.95
N GLN A 197 0.31 -11.76 -18.74
CA GLN A 197 0.95 -12.98 -18.22
C GLN A 197 2.47 -12.99 -18.28
N HIS A 198 3.09 -12.02 -18.96
CA HIS A 198 4.51 -12.09 -19.31
C HIS A 198 5.37 -11.05 -18.60
N LEU A 199 4.90 -9.83 -18.38
CA LEU A 199 5.68 -8.70 -17.91
C LEU A 199 5.47 -8.42 -16.41
N LEU A 200 6.55 -7.96 -15.75
CA LEU A 200 6.53 -7.38 -14.41
C LEU A 200 7.31 -6.07 -14.45
N PHE A 201 6.64 -4.96 -14.30
CA PHE A 201 7.30 -3.66 -14.13
C PHE A 201 7.66 -3.46 -12.67
N GLN A 202 8.88 -3.00 -12.40
CA GLN A 202 9.38 -2.83 -11.04
C GLN A 202 10.06 -1.48 -10.86
N TYR A 203 9.75 -0.81 -9.77
CA TYR A 203 10.45 0.38 -9.28
C TYR A 203 10.52 0.39 -7.76
N GLN A 204 11.61 0.91 -7.23
CA GLN A 204 11.86 0.86 -5.78
C GLN A 204 11.11 1.98 -5.06
N ARG A 205 9.92 1.69 -4.63
CA ARG A 205 9.09 2.53 -3.73
C ARG A 205 8.18 1.63 -2.91
N ASP A 206 7.82 2.12 -1.72
CA ASP A 206 6.82 1.47 -0.88
C ASP A 206 5.81 2.51 -0.38
N PHE A 207 4.73 2.04 0.20
CA PHE A 207 3.82 2.88 0.96
C PHE A 207 4.43 3.22 2.32
N LYS A 208 4.18 4.47 2.76
CA LYS A 208 4.36 4.91 4.14
C LYS A 208 3.06 5.50 4.66
N PHE A 209 2.86 5.46 5.97
CA PHE A 209 1.78 6.21 6.60
C PHE A 209 2.15 7.68 6.70
N TYR A 210 1.25 8.54 6.22
CA TYR A 210 1.32 9.99 6.29
C TYR A 210 0.24 10.50 7.22
N LEU A 211 0.65 11.23 8.26
CA LEU A 211 -0.18 11.61 9.38
C LEU A 211 -0.75 13.02 9.20
N SER A 212 -1.96 13.22 9.68
CA SER A 212 -2.53 14.56 9.83
C SER A 212 -1.79 15.35 10.92
N PRO A 213 -1.89 16.67 10.96
CA PRO A 213 -1.29 17.49 12.02
C PRO A 213 -1.67 17.03 13.43
N GLN A 214 -2.92 16.62 13.66
CA GLN A 214 -3.38 16.10 14.97
C GLN A 214 -2.81 14.70 15.27
N ALA A 215 -2.72 13.82 14.27
CA ALA A 215 -2.19 12.47 14.44
C ALA A 215 -0.66 12.43 14.51
N ALA A 216 0.05 13.52 14.18
CA ALA A 216 1.51 13.61 14.22
C ALA A 216 2.10 13.22 15.57
N GLN A 217 1.36 13.44 16.67
CA GLN A 217 1.74 13.00 18.02
C GLN A 217 1.96 11.49 18.14
N TYR A 218 1.37 10.68 17.27
CA TYR A 218 1.49 9.22 17.27
C TYR A 218 2.66 8.71 16.41
N GLN A 219 3.45 9.57 15.75
CA GLN A 219 4.50 9.15 14.83
C GLN A 219 5.46 8.15 15.46
N ALA A 220 6.10 8.52 16.58
CA ALA A 220 7.09 7.66 17.24
C ALA A 220 6.50 6.33 17.70
N LEU A 221 5.28 6.35 18.21
CA LEU A 221 4.55 5.17 18.64
C LEU A 221 4.27 4.22 17.46
N LEU A 222 3.73 4.75 16.36
CA LEU A 222 3.44 3.97 15.16
C LEU A 222 4.72 3.42 14.53
N GLU A 223 5.79 4.21 14.52
CA GLU A 223 7.08 3.77 13.99
C GLU A 223 7.67 2.62 14.80
N GLN A 224 7.64 2.71 16.12
CA GLN A 224 8.08 1.63 17.01
C GLN A 224 7.23 0.37 16.81
N ALA A 225 5.90 0.50 16.80
CA ALA A 225 4.98 -0.63 16.64
C ALA A 225 5.19 -1.34 15.28
N LEU A 226 5.34 -0.58 14.19
CA LEU A 226 5.53 -1.15 12.86
C LEU A 226 6.93 -1.76 12.66
N LYS A 227 7.99 -1.21 13.26
CA LYS A 227 9.32 -1.85 13.28
C LYS A 227 9.27 -3.18 14.01
N ALA A 228 8.62 -3.24 15.18
CA ALA A 228 8.40 -4.48 15.91
C ALA A 228 7.57 -5.49 15.10
N ALA A 229 6.52 -5.03 14.40
CA ALA A 229 5.71 -5.86 13.51
C ALA A 229 6.52 -6.44 12.32
N GLN A 230 7.47 -5.68 11.81
CA GLN A 230 8.39 -6.16 10.77
C GLN A 230 9.35 -7.23 11.33
N GLU A 231 9.97 -6.96 12.47
CA GLU A 231 10.93 -7.86 13.14
C GLU A 231 10.27 -9.17 13.62
N SER A 232 9.07 -9.11 14.17
CA SER A 232 8.30 -10.29 14.63
C SER A 232 7.77 -11.15 13.49
N GLY A 233 7.74 -10.62 12.26
CA GLY A 233 7.17 -11.29 11.10
C GLY A 233 5.66 -11.08 10.93
N LEU A 234 5.02 -10.23 11.73
CA LEU A 234 3.60 -9.89 11.59
C LEU A 234 3.25 -9.35 10.20
N MET A 235 4.10 -8.46 9.64
CA MET A 235 3.87 -7.96 8.27
C MET A 235 3.88 -9.08 7.23
N ARG A 236 4.75 -10.08 7.37
CA ARG A 236 4.80 -11.24 6.48
C ARG A 236 3.57 -12.12 6.65
N GLU A 237 3.13 -12.37 7.88
CA GLU A 237 1.89 -13.12 8.17
C GLU A 237 0.69 -12.45 7.51
N LEU A 238 0.56 -11.13 7.66
CA LEU A 238 -0.54 -10.39 7.04
C LEU A 238 -0.44 -10.34 5.51
N THR A 239 0.76 -10.21 4.95
CA THR A 239 0.99 -10.32 3.51
C THR A 239 0.49 -11.66 2.99
N GLU A 240 0.84 -12.75 3.64
CA GLU A 240 0.37 -14.09 3.28
C GLU A 240 -1.15 -14.23 3.43
N LYS A 241 -1.72 -13.73 4.53
CA LYS A 241 -3.16 -13.75 4.77
C LYS A 241 -3.96 -13.04 3.69
N TYR A 242 -3.51 -11.83 3.29
CA TYR A 242 -4.30 -10.97 2.39
C TYR A 242 -3.99 -11.22 0.92
N TRP A 243 -2.77 -11.61 0.58
CA TRP A 243 -2.30 -11.66 -0.81
C TRP A 243 -1.60 -12.96 -1.20
N GLY A 244 -1.32 -13.89 -0.27
CA GLY A 244 -0.54 -15.10 -0.54
C GLY A 244 -1.09 -15.92 -1.71
N GLU A 245 -2.40 -16.20 -1.71
CA GLU A 245 -3.05 -16.90 -2.81
C GLU A 245 -2.91 -16.14 -4.14
N SER A 246 -3.25 -14.84 -4.15
CA SER A 246 -3.17 -14.02 -5.36
C SER A 246 -1.73 -13.89 -5.88
N LEU A 247 -0.75 -13.68 -5.02
CA LEU A 247 0.66 -13.61 -5.39
C LEU A 247 1.15 -14.92 -6.02
N SER A 248 0.74 -16.06 -5.46
CA SER A 248 1.03 -17.39 -6.02
C SER A 248 0.47 -17.55 -7.44
N LEU A 249 -0.76 -17.11 -7.68
CA LEU A 249 -1.40 -17.17 -8.99
C LEU A 249 -0.77 -16.22 -10.02
N LEU A 250 -0.20 -15.11 -9.58
CA LEU A 250 0.45 -14.14 -10.46
C LEU A 250 1.81 -14.59 -10.98
N ARG A 251 2.44 -15.62 -10.41
CA ARG A 251 3.72 -16.22 -10.84
C ARG A 251 4.81 -15.17 -11.09
N LEU A 252 5.07 -14.32 -10.10
CA LEU A 252 5.97 -13.18 -10.25
C LEU A 252 7.39 -13.59 -10.66
N ASP A 253 7.85 -14.73 -10.19
CA ASP A 253 9.16 -15.34 -10.48
C ASP A 253 9.36 -15.81 -11.93
N GLN A 254 8.26 -15.99 -12.67
CA GLN A 254 8.28 -16.43 -14.07
C GLN A 254 8.14 -15.28 -15.07
N ARG A 255 8.01 -14.03 -14.58
CA ARG A 255 7.78 -12.88 -15.43
C ARG A 255 9.06 -12.21 -15.88
N GLN A 256 9.01 -11.64 -17.08
CA GLN A 256 10.06 -10.76 -17.58
C GLN A 256 10.04 -9.44 -16.80
N VAL A 257 11.05 -9.20 -16.00
CA VAL A 257 11.18 -7.97 -15.22
C VAL A 257 11.61 -6.81 -16.10
N ILE A 258 10.90 -5.71 -16.01
CA ILE A 258 11.23 -4.41 -16.63
C ILE A 258 11.43 -3.40 -15.51
N GLU A 259 12.69 -3.05 -15.25
CA GLU A 259 13.02 -2.02 -14.25
C GLU A 259 12.65 -0.63 -14.76
N LEU A 260 11.93 0.13 -13.92
CA LEU A 260 11.57 1.51 -14.18
C LEU A 260 12.35 2.45 -13.26
N GLN A 261 12.84 3.53 -13.84
CA GLN A 261 13.46 4.61 -13.10
C GLN A 261 12.41 5.41 -12.34
N VAL A 262 12.67 5.66 -11.06
CA VAL A 262 11.91 6.65 -10.31
C VAL A 262 12.56 8.00 -10.51
N PRO A 263 11.77 9.08 -10.73
CA PRO A 263 12.37 10.41 -10.89
C PRO A 263 13.23 10.75 -9.68
N VAL A 264 14.46 11.15 -9.96
CA VAL A 264 15.33 11.83 -9.00
C VAL A 264 14.87 13.29 -9.03
N GLU A 265 14.39 13.81 -7.91
CA GLU A 265 14.10 15.25 -7.84
C GLU A 265 15.40 16.02 -8.01
N ASP A 266 15.37 16.99 -8.92
CA ASP A 266 16.41 18.02 -8.95
C ASP A 266 16.39 18.73 -7.59
N LYS A 267 17.58 18.80 -6.96
CA LYS A 267 17.80 19.38 -5.63
C LYS A 267 17.56 20.89 -5.63
#